data_c367124e03f8029a363c2afa36b61f32
#
_entry.id   c367124e03f8029a363c2afa36b61f32
#
_cell.length_a   1.000
_cell.length_b   1.000
_cell.length_c   1.000
_cell.angle_alpha   90.00
_cell.angle_beta   90.00
_cell.angle_gamma   90.00
#
_symmetry.space_group_name_H-M   'P 1'
#
loop_
_entity.id
_entity.type
_entity.pdbx_description
1 polymer ?
#
loop_
_entity_poly.entity_id
_entity_poly.type
_entity_poly.pdbx_seq_one_letter_code
_entity_poly.pdbx_strand_id
1 'polypeptide(L)'
;MKSMKKSPKQNWESNIRRTPIILGLSAALCMPSAFSYANASDPVAGELVQSVQQGRTVTGKIIDDTGEPLIGVSVLVKGTTVGTITDFDGNYSLEVPSGKNILVISYIGYKTQDITVGKSNQLNIKMEADTQALDEVVVVGYGVMKKRDLTGSIASVKAADIVKSPASNAMEALQGQVPGLDIVRNSGKATSGVTINIRGQRSLSDVKDEFGNNVANAPLFIIDGMQGGDFSDIAPADIESIEVLKDASSTAIYGSQGANGVIIITTKKGAQGKTKFSYNGYFGVNGWAQYPDMLSGEDYMQVRREAARTGGQWNSTADDQKLFTVEEWQAIQNGEWTDWIDEVLHTGLVQSHQVTASGGTEKTTAMLSAGYYQKKKSKKNDKMDKYNLRMNIEHKLGKTVKVGATTQVTHYAQDERAENVLWRAATNAPLGKAYDEDGKVVEYPLGKNGQVSPLVDEASEVAARHHVLKTNLIANGYLDFTPVEGLTFRSNLGTNYAFYRKQDFEGAGSIDRLGQNSTSLSKIKSSEKSFVNWDNIISYNKTVKDHTFGATALTSWTQSKYTSVNAQGEGQLVDSYLWHN
;
A
#
# COMPACT_ATOMS: atom_id res chain seq x y z
N MET A 1 -56.40 -5.11 47.82
CA MET A 1 -57.08 -3.92 47.29
C MET A 1 -56.08 -2.75 47.28
N LYS A 2 -55.56 -2.42 46.14
CA LYS A 2 -55.23 -1.06 45.62
C LYS A 2 -54.50 -1.22 44.30
N SER A 3 -55.14 -0.75 43.28
CA SER A 3 -54.77 -0.79 41.89
C SER A 3 -53.45 -0.04 41.63
N MET A 4 -52.50 -0.68 40.95
CA MET A 4 -51.37 0.03 40.31
C MET A 4 -51.74 0.34 38.86
N LYS A 5 -51.80 1.62 38.56
CA LYS A 5 -51.99 2.19 37.22
C LYS A 5 -50.86 1.77 36.29
N LYS A 6 -51.22 1.24 35.15
CA LYS A 6 -50.33 1.07 33.99
C LYS A 6 -49.89 2.43 33.44
N SER A 7 -48.60 2.67 33.35
CA SER A 7 -48.03 3.77 32.57
C SER A 7 -47.95 3.39 31.07
N PRO A 8 -48.10 4.34 30.14
CA PRO A 8 -48.17 4.03 28.72
C PRO A 8 -46.77 3.72 28.16
N LYS A 9 -46.70 2.63 27.40
CA LYS A 9 -45.55 2.30 26.57
C LYS A 9 -45.37 3.39 25.49
N GLN A 10 -44.33 4.16 25.57
CA GLN A 10 -43.82 4.95 24.43
C GLN A 10 -43.11 4.00 23.47
N ASN A 11 -43.78 3.72 22.34
CA ASN A 11 -43.15 3.14 21.17
C ASN A 11 -42.15 4.16 20.58
N TRP A 12 -40.86 3.89 20.73
CA TRP A 12 -39.81 4.52 19.94
C TRP A 12 -39.42 3.56 18.82
N GLU A 13 -40.24 3.51 17.79
CA GLU A 13 -39.83 3.04 16.49
C GLU A 13 -39.03 4.18 15.83
N SER A 14 -37.70 4.16 15.98
CA SER A 14 -36.83 4.98 15.17
C SER A 14 -36.74 4.37 13.78
N ASN A 15 -37.54 4.87 12.86
CA ASN A 15 -37.38 4.71 11.42
C ASN A 15 -36.05 5.31 10.97
N ILE A 16 -34.96 4.56 11.05
CA ILE A 16 -33.77 4.81 10.25
C ILE A 16 -34.00 4.12 8.90
N ARG A 17 -34.67 4.84 8.01
CA ARG A 17 -34.66 4.52 6.59
C ARG A 17 -33.21 4.61 6.12
N ARG A 18 -32.59 3.46 5.87
CA ARG A 18 -31.37 3.35 5.08
C ARG A 18 -31.72 3.74 3.65
N THR A 19 -31.49 4.97 3.29
CA THR A 19 -31.50 5.41 1.90
C THR A 19 -30.13 5.07 1.33
N PRO A 20 -30.01 4.17 0.35
CA PRO A 20 -28.76 4.03 -0.39
C PRO A 20 -28.63 5.27 -1.28
N ILE A 21 -27.69 6.14 -0.97
CA ILE A 21 -27.20 7.13 -1.92
C ILE A 21 -26.36 6.35 -2.94
N ILE A 22 -27.05 5.75 -3.90
CA ILE A 22 -26.44 5.29 -5.14
C ILE A 22 -26.26 6.55 -5.99
N LEU A 23 -25.09 7.13 -5.93
CA LEU A 23 -24.64 8.10 -6.92
C LEU A 23 -24.58 7.37 -8.26
N GLY A 24 -25.59 7.60 -9.10
CA GLY A 24 -25.61 7.22 -10.50
C GLY A 24 -24.51 7.96 -11.26
N LEU A 25 -23.35 7.35 -11.39
CA LEU A 25 -22.27 7.74 -12.31
C LEU A 25 -21.71 6.51 -13.03
N SER A 26 -22.60 5.64 -13.52
CA SER A 26 -22.24 4.48 -14.35
C SER A 26 -23.22 4.25 -15.48
N ALA A 27 -23.44 5.28 -16.31
CA ALA A 27 -24.19 5.15 -17.54
C ALA A 27 -23.61 6.06 -18.64
N ALA A 28 -22.36 5.83 -19.04
CA ALA A 28 -21.85 6.33 -20.33
C ALA A 28 -20.49 5.65 -20.61
N LEU A 29 -20.49 4.36 -21.00
CA LEU A 29 -19.39 3.70 -21.72
C LEU A 29 -19.72 2.21 -21.94
N CYS A 30 -20.87 1.94 -22.56
CA CYS A 30 -21.14 0.67 -23.24
C CYS A 30 -21.85 0.97 -24.54
N MET A 31 -21.11 1.32 -25.58
CA MET A 31 -21.55 1.13 -26.95
C MET A 31 -20.90 -0.16 -27.47
N PRO A 32 -21.65 -1.16 -27.88
CA PRO A 32 -21.11 -2.29 -28.59
C PRO A 32 -20.74 -1.82 -30.01
N SER A 33 -19.46 -1.85 -30.36
CA SER A 33 -19.00 -1.75 -31.74
C SER A 33 -19.49 -3.00 -32.49
N ALA A 34 -20.49 -2.84 -33.32
CA ALA A 34 -20.90 -3.85 -34.28
C ALA A 34 -19.78 -4.03 -35.30
N PHE A 35 -19.07 -5.15 -35.23
CA PHE A 35 -18.22 -5.62 -36.32
C PHE A 35 -19.11 -6.16 -37.42
N SER A 36 -19.27 -5.37 -38.49
CA SER A 36 -19.81 -5.87 -39.76
C SER A 36 -18.70 -6.61 -40.48
N TYR A 37 -18.85 -7.93 -40.61
CA TYR A 37 -18.10 -8.71 -41.60
C TYR A 37 -18.59 -8.34 -43.00
N ALA A 38 -17.78 -7.64 -43.77
CA ALA A 38 -17.97 -7.51 -45.22
C ALA A 38 -17.06 -8.53 -45.92
N ASN A 39 -17.69 -9.40 -46.69
CA ASN A 39 -17.04 -10.40 -47.52
C ASN A 39 -16.14 -9.75 -48.57
N ALA A 40 -14.97 -10.34 -48.73
CA ALA A 40 -14.03 -10.07 -49.78
C ALA A 40 -14.57 -10.53 -51.15
N SER A 41 -14.48 -9.68 -52.13
CA SER A 41 -14.40 -10.05 -53.55
C SER A 41 -13.28 -9.27 -54.21
N ASP A 42 -12.40 -10.01 -54.81
CA ASP A 42 -11.12 -9.69 -55.45
C ASP A 42 -11.19 -8.82 -56.70
N PRO A 43 -10.10 -8.55 -57.42
CA PRO A 43 -9.26 -7.36 -57.25
C PRO A 43 -9.28 -6.49 -58.50
N VAL A 44 -9.13 -5.21 -58.34
CA VAL A 44 -8.67 -4.35 -59.44
C VAL A 44 -7.39 -3.67 -59.00
N ALA A 45 -6.34 -4.02 -59.71
CA ALA A 45 -5.05 -3.39 -59.60
C ALA A 45 -5.14 -1.91 -60.03
N GLY A 46 -5.10 -1.02 -59.03
CA GLY A 46 -4.85 0.40 -59.22
C GLY A 46 -3.55 0.74 -58.52
N GLU A 47 -2.52 0.98 -59.28
CA GLU A 47 -1.27 1.56 -58.80
C GLU A 47 -1.56 2.88 -58.08
N LEU A 48 -1.58 2.84 -56.74
CA LEU A 48 -1.41 4.02 -55.91
C LEU A 48 0.07 4.37 -55.93
N VAL A 49 0.47 5.25 -56.81
CA VAL A 49 1.73 5.98 -56.72
C VAL A 49 1.70 6.74 -55.40
N GLN A 50 2.24 6.16 -54.31
CA GLN A 50 2.64 6.91 -53.15
C GLN A 50 3.72 7.89 -53.60
N SER A 51 3.36 9.16 -53.67
CA SER A 51 4.36 10.22 -53.76
C SER A 51 5.24 10.11 -52.53
N VAL A 52 6.44 9.56 -52.71
CA VAL A 52 7.48 9.59 -51.69
C VAL A 52 7.80 11.08 -51.50
N GLN A 53 7.22 11.67 -50.46
CA GLN A 53 7.67 12.99 -49.98
C GLN A 53 9.12 12.78 -49.52
N GLN A 54 10.07 13.24 -50.36
CA GLN A 54 11.50 13.17 -50.07
C GLN A 54 11.75 13.87 -48.75
N GLY A 55 12.07 13.08 -47.71
CA GLY A 55 12.63 13.59 -46.46
C GLY A 55 13.98 14.21 -46.69
N ARG A 56 14.32 15.16 -45.86
CA ARG A 56 15.63 15.82 -45.88
C ARG A 56 16.54 15.17 -44.85
N THR A 57 17.67 14.63 -45.25
CA THR A 57 18.67 14.08 -44.30
C THR A 57 19.45 15.23 -43.64
N VAL A 58 19.37 15.25 -42.29
CA VAL A 58 20.13 16.17 -41.44
C VAL A 58 21.19 15.37 -40.68
N THR A 59 22.42 15.86 -40.75
CA THR A 59 23.57 15.26 -40.08
C THR A 59 24.21 16.28 -39.14
N GLY A 60 24.95 15.83 -38.16
CA GLY A 60 25.70 16.73 -37.26
C GLY A 60 26.39 15.99 -36.14
N LYS A 61 27.04 16.77 -35.31
CA LYS A 61 27.73 16.28 -34.11
C LYS A 61 27.17 16.93 -32.87
N ILE A 62 27.00 16.14 -31.81
CA ILE A 62 26.54 16.61 -30.51
C ILE A 62 27.69 16.50 -29.51
N ILE A 63 28.01 17.61 -28.88
CA ILE A 63 29.10 17.76 -27.90
C ILE A 63 28.54 18.36 -26.59
N ASP A 64 29.30 18.21 -25.52
CA ASP A 64 29.01 18.86 -24.23
C ASP A 64 29.59 20.30 -24.17
N ASP A 65 29.54 20.92 -23.00
CA ASP A 65 30.07 22.26 -22.74
C ASP A 65 31.60 22.31 -22.72
N THR A 66 32.29 21.18 -22.54
CA THR A 66 33.75 21.05 -22.58
C THR A 66 34.26 20.74 -23.99
N GLY A 67 33.37 20.38 -24.92
CA GLY A 67 33.69 20.02 -26.30
C GLY A 67 33.86 18.52 -26.53
N GLU A 68 33.57 17.68 -25.53
CA GLU A 68 33.61 16.22 -25.66
C GLU A 68 32.37 15.69 -26.39
N PRO A 69 32.50 14.67 -27.27
CA PRO A 69 31.37 14.08 -27.98
C PRO A 69 30.45 13.30 -27.03
N LEU A 70 29.13 13.50 -27.16
CA LEU A 70 28.11 12.81 -26.38
C LEU A 70 27.58 11.60 -27.14
N ILE A 71 27.78 10.41 -26.57
CA ILE A 71 27.37 9.11 -27.12
C ILE A 71 25.95 8.75 -26.65
N GLY A 72 25.09 8.28 -27.56
CA GLY A 72 23.74 7.79 -27.19
C GLY A 72 22.72 8.90 -26.93
N VAL A 73 22.97 10.12 -27.38
CA VAL A 73 22.00 11.22 -27.32
C VAL A 73 20.81 10.92 -28.24
N SER A 74 19.63 11.02 -27.74
CA SER A 74 18.39 10.84 -28.52
C SER A 74 18.09 12.11 -29.33
N VAL A 75 17.92 11.97 -30.65
CA VAL A 75 17.54 13.02 -31.59
C VAL A 75 16.21 12.61 -32.23
N LEU A 76 15.12 13.29 -31.90
CA LEU A 76 13.75 12.97 -32.36
C LEU A 76 13.14 14.13 -33.12
N VAL A 77 12.42 13.86 -34.21
CA VAL A 77 11.64 14.90 -34.91
C VAL A 77 10.37 15.16 -34.12
N LYS A 78 10.18 16.41 -33.69
CA LYS A 78 9.05 16.82 -32.82
C LYS A 78 7.68 16.44 -33.41
N GLY A 79 6.89 15.70 -32.59
CA GLY A 79 5.55 15.26 -32.99
C GLY A 79 5.53 14.10 -33.99
N THR A 80 6.60 13.31 -34.06
CA THR A 80 6.71 12.07 -34.85
C THR A 80 7.39 10.98 -34.05
N THR A 81 7.46 9.77 -34.61
CA THR A 81 8.26 8.64 -34.09
C THR A 81 9.61 8.50 -34.79
N VAL A 82 9.96 9.44 -35.67
CA VAL A 82 11.22 9.43 -36.43
C VAL A 82 12.34 10.00 -35.59
N GLY A 83 13.36 9.19 -35.30
CA GLY A 83 14.50 9.58 -34.46
C GLY A 83 15.70 8.69 -34.69
N THR A 84 16.84 9.13 -34.14
CA THR A 84 18.14 8.43 -34.13
C THR A 84 18.84 8.67 -32.80
N ILE A 85 19.99 7.99 -32.60
CA ILE A 85 20.89 8.22 -31.47
C ILE A 85 22.29 8.55 -32.01
N THR A 86 23.11 9.30 -31.25
CA THR A 86 24.47 9.58 -31.60
C THR A 86 25.37 8.35 -31.47
N ASP A 87 26.38 8.27 -32.36
CA ASP A 87 27.43 7.25 -32.34
C ASP A 87 28.55 7.56 -31.32
N PHE A 88 29.64 6.76 -31.33
CA PHE A 88 30.78 6.91 -30.42
C PHE A 88 31.53 8.22 -30.54
N ASP A 89 31.46 8.87 -31.73
CA ASP A 89 32.08 10.16 -32.00
C ASP A 89 31.10 11.33 -31.82
N GLY A 90 29.88 11.05 -31.33
CA GLY A 90 28.82 12.02 -31.13
C GLY A 90 28.11 12.44 -32.42
N ASN A 91 28.30 11.73 -33.55
CA ASN A 91 27.67 12.07 -34.82
C ASN A 91 26.25 11.45 -34.91
N TYR A 92 25.36 12.13 -35.60
CA TYR A 92 24.04 11.62 -35.92
C TYR A 92 23.65 11.86 -37.37
N SER A 93 22.78 11.04 -37.89
CA SER A 93 22.13 11.20 -39.20
C SER A 93 20.67 10.86 -39.06
N LEU A 94 19.80 11.77 -39.47
CA LEU A 94 18.34 11.64 -39.29
C LEU A 94 17.61 12.16 -40.52
N GLU A 95 16.69 11.38 -41.09
CA GLU A 95 15.83 11.80 -42.17
C GLU A 95 14.61 12.55 -41.60
N VAL A 96 14.51 13.83 -41.89
CA VAL A 96 13.47 14.73 -41.39
C VAL A 96 12.35 14.81 -42.43
N PRO A 97 11.11 14.39 -42.10
CA PRO A 97 9.96 14.45 -43.01
C PRO A 97 9.67 15.89 -43.46
N SER A 98 9.21 16.05 -44.71
CA SER A 98 8.78 17.34 -45.23
C SER A 98 7.72 18.02 -44.38
N GLY A 99 7.87 19.31 -44.09
CA GLY A 99 6.97 20.08 -43.23
C GLY A 99 7.26 19.99 -41.73
N LYS A 100 8.25 19.23 -41.32
CA LYS A 100 8.77 19.20 -39.95
C LYS A 100 10.17 19.82 -39.90
N ASN A 101 10.42 20.69 -38.94
CA ASN A 101 11.69 21.40 -38.84
C ASN A 101 12.22 21.57 -37.41
N ILE A 102 11.65 20.87 -36.44
CA ILE A 102 12.09 20.94 -35.04
C ILE A 102 12.58 19.57 -34.60
N LEU A 103 13.83 19.51 -34.13
CA LEU A 103 14.42 18.34 -33.48
C LEU A 103 14.39 18.53 -31.97
N VAL A 104 13.96 17.48 -31.25
CA VAL A 104 14.05 17.37 -29.80
C VAL A 104 15.28 16.54 -29.46
N ILE A 105 16.24 17.16 -28.81
CA ILE A 105 17.48 16.52 -28.40
C ILE A 105 17.43 16.29 -26.89
N SER A 106 17.59 15.04 -26.46
CA SER A 106 17.53 14.68 -25.05
C SER A 106 18.64 13.70 -24.69
N TYR A 107 19.25 13.93 -23.53
CA TYR A 107 20.27 13.07 -22.96
C TYR A 107 20.24 13.13 -21.44
N ILE A 108 20.59 12.03 -20.77
CA ILE A 108 20.57 11.95 -19.30
C ILE A 108 21.64 12.89 -18.74
N GLY A 109 21.24 13.81 -17.85
CA GLY A 109 22.13 14.80 -17.24
C GLY A 109 22.29 16.08 -18.05
N TYR A 110 21.56 16.25 -19.15
CA TYR A 110 21.59 17.45 -19.98
C TYR A 110 20.21 18.03 -20.20
N LYS A 111 20.11 19.36 -20.40
CA LYS A 111 18.86 20.03 -20.72
C LYS A 111 18.32 19.57 -22.07
N THR A 112 17.05 19.15 -22.10
CA THR A 112 16.37 18.87 -23.37
C THR A 112 16.26 20.16 -24.18
N GLN A 113 16.64 20.11 -25.45
CA GLN A 113 16.66 21.27 -26.37
C GLN A 113 15.74 21.02 -27.58
N ASP A 114 14.93 22.00 -27.91
CA ASP A 114 14.17 22.05 -29.17
C ASP A 114 14.91 22.90 -30.17
N ILE A 115 15.44 22.30 -31.23
CA ILE A 115 16.31 22.99 -32.22
C ILE A 115 15.63 22.99 -33.58
N THR A 116 15.49 24.18 -34.16
CA THR A 116 14.92 24.33 -35.49
C THR A 116 15.95 24.05 -36.57
N VAL A 117 15.66 23.10 -37.45
CA VAL A 117 16.47 22.77 -38.60
C VAL A 117 16.35 23.90 -39.63
N GLY A 118 17.45 24.66 -39.82
CA GLY A 118 17.56 25.75 -40.79
C GLY A 118 17.72 25.24 -42.25
N LYS A 119 18.25 26.04 -43.12
CA LYS A 119 18.51 25.67 -44.53
C LYS A 119 19.70 24.71 -44.71
N SER A 120 20.62 24.63 -43.74
CA SER A 120 21.76 23.72 -43.75
C SER A 120 21.36 22.29 -43.42
N ASN A 121 21.95 21.31 -44.07
CA ASN A 121 21.80 19.88 -43.77
C ASN A 121 22.72 19.41 -42.64
N GLN A 122 23.71 20.25 -42.26
CA GLN A 122 24.60 19.95 -41.16
C GLN A 122 24.25 20.85 -39.95
N LEU A 123 24.03 20.21 -38.80
CA LEU A 123 23.60 20.87 -37.58
C LEU A 123 24.37 20.30 -36.38
N ASN A 124 25.41 21.03 -35.99
CA ASN A 124 26.19 20.70 -34.79
C ASN A 124 25.55 21.33 -33.56
N ILE A 125 25.41 20.55 -32.51
CA ILE A 125 24.66 20.91 -31.30
C ILE A 125 25.59 20.83 -30.10
N LYS A 126 25.55 21.86 -29.27
CA LYS A 126 26.19 21.86 -27.96
C LYS A 126 25.12 21.73 -26.90
N MET A 127 25.18 20.64 -26.09
CA MET A 127 24.27 20.43 -24.98
C MET A 127 24.80 21.09 -23.70
N GLU A 128 23.90 21.75 -22.98
CA GLU A 128 24.19 22.29 -21.67
C GLU A 128 23.87 21.25 -20.61
N ALA A 129 24.77 21.02 -19.67
CA ALA A 129 24.51 20.17 -18.54
C ALA A 129 23.26 20.66 -17.77
N ASP A 130 22.36 19.76 -17.41
CA ASP A 130 21.21 20.10 -16.58
C ASP A 130 21.64 20.24 -15.13
N THR A 131 22.12 21.46 -14.81
CA THR A 131 22.51 21.78 -13.43
C THR A 131 21.32 21.70 -12.43
N GLN A 132 20.06 21.63 -12.92
CA GLN A 132 18.92 21.42 -12.04
C GLN A 132 18.87 19.98 -11.51
N ALA A 133 19.42 18.99 -12.23
CA ALA A 133 19.54 17.62 -11.70
C ALA A 133 20.54 17.54 -10.53
N LEU A 134 21.45 18.51 -10.38
CA LEU A 134 22.42 18.60 -9.27
C LEU A 134 21.85 19.32 -8.02
N ASP A 135 20.73 20.02 -8.16
CA ASP A 135 20.10 20.76 -7.08
C ASP A 135 18.87 20.02 -6.51
N GLU A 136 18.83 18.66 -6.59
CA GLU A 136 17.80 17.89 -5.94
C GLU A 136 17.80 18.21 -4.43
N VAL A 137 16.70 18.80 -3.97
CA VAL A 137 16.50 19.11 -2.55
C VAL A 137 15.78 17.96 -1.89
N VAL A 138 16.23 17.58 -0.71
CA VAL A 138 15.63 16.55 0.12
C VAL A 138 15.20 17.15 1.44
N VAL A 139 14.09 16.65 1.98
CA VAL A 139 13.64 17.03 3.32
C VAL A 139 14.50 16.28 4.34
N VAL A 140 15.20 17.01 5.19
CA VAL A 140 16.04 16.43 6.24
C VAL A 140 15.69 17.10 7.56
N GLY A 141 15.20 16.31 8.47
CA GLY A 141 14.76 16.83 9.75
C GLY A 141 13.63 17.85 9.57
N TYR A 142 13.84 19.04 10.07
CA TYR A 142 12.89 20.15 9.99
C TYR A 142 13.24 21.18 8.90
N GLY A 143 14.10 20.81 7.94
CA GLY A 143 14.56 21.69 6.87
C GLY A 143 14.63 21.00 5.52
N VAL A 144 14.91 21.79 4.51
CA VAL A 144 15.17 21.32 3.15
C VAL A 144 16.63 21.60 2.84
N MET A 145 17.38 20.59 2.44
CA MET A 145 18.80 20.71 2.08
C MET A 145 19.03 20.18 0.67
N LYS A 146 20.05 20.68 0.00
CA LYS A 146 20.47 20.09 -1.27
C LYS A 146 21.07 18.71 -1.02
N LYS A 147 20.72 17.72 -1.81
CA LYS A 147 21.17 16.33 -1.66
C LYS A 147 22.69 16.22 -1.65
N ARG A 148 23.37 17.06 -2.45
CA ARG A 148 24.84 17.13 -2.52
C ARG A 148 25.52 17.62 -1.24
N ASP A 149 24.78 18.40 -0.43
CA ASP A 149 25.32 19.01 0.81
C ASP A 149 25.14 18.09 2.01
N LEU A 150 24.52 16.91 1.81
CA LEU A 150 24.27 15.94 2.86
C LEU A 150 25.45 14.98 3.03
N THR A 151 25.98 14.91 4.23
CA THR A 151 27.08 14.00 4.60
C THR A 151 26.62 12.60 4.97
N GLY A 152 25.31 12.42 5.19
CA GLY A 152 24.71 11.14 5.59
C GLY A 152 24.18 10.32 4.43
N SER A 153 24.05 8.99 4.63
CA SER A 153 23.43 8.08 3.66
C SER A 153 21.90 8.23 3.68
N ILE A 154 21.39 9.02 2.74
CA ILE A 154 19.95 9.24 2.55
C ILE A 154 19.54 8.60 1.23
N ALA A 155 18.49 7.80 1.27
CA ALA A 155 17.83 7.33 0.05
C ALA A 155 16.51 8.08 -0.12
N SER A 156 16.26 8.56 -1.33
CA SER A 156 15.02 9.27 -1.69
C SER A 156 14.29 8.49 -2.77
N VAL A 157 12.99 8.29 -2.60
CA VAL A 157 12.10 7.66 -3.60
C VAL A 157 10.99 8.65 -3.95
N LYS A 158 10.79 8.87 -5.24
CA LYS A 158 9.81 9.85 -5.75
C LYS A 158 8.43 9.24 -5.96
N ALA A 159 7.41 10.09 -5.95
CA ALA A 159 6.02 9.73 -6.21
C ALA A 159 5.81 8.82 -7.43
N ALA A 160 6.51 9.11 -8.53
CA ALA A 160 6.39 8.35 -9.77
C ALA A 160 6.78 6.87 -9.64
N ASP A 161 7.73 6.55 -8.75
CA ASP A 161 8.19 5.18 -8.53
C ASP A 161 7.28 4.45 -7.54
N ILE A 162 6.75 5.16 -6.56
CA ILE A 162 5.81 4.62 -5.56
C ILE A 162 4.50 4.17 -6.23
N VAL A 163 3.95 4.97 -7.13
CA VAL A 163 2.64 4.70 -7.79
C VAL A 163 2.73 3.57 -8.80
N LYS A 164 3.92 3.22 -9.32
CA LYS A 164 4.09 2.08 -10.25
C LYS A 164 3.78 0.74 -9.61
N SER A 165 3.93 0.63 -8.30
CA SER A 165 3.65 -0.61 -7.56
C SER A 165 2.20 -0.61 -7.03
N PRO A 166 1.35 -1.60 -7.40
CA PRO A 166 0.00 -1.72 -6.88
C PRO A 166 0.03 -2.23 -5.42
N ALA A 167 0.39 -1.36 -4.50
CA ALA A 167 0.56 -1.67 -3.09
C ALA A 167 -0.58 -1.12 -2.23
N SER A 168 -0.88 -1.78 -1.12
CA SER A 168 -1.92 -1.36 -0.17
C SER A 168 -1.50 -0.12 0.63
N ASN A 169 -0.20 0.06 0.79
CA ASN A 169 0.42 1.19 1.47
C ASN A 169 1.77 1.54 0.83
N ALA A 170 2.28 2.71 1.17
CA ALA A 170 3.51 3.25 0.60
C ALA A 170 4.75 2.39 0.88
N MET A 171 4.79 1.71 2.03
CA MET A 171 5.96 0.92 2.41
C MET A 171 6.07 -0.36 1.58
N GLU A 172 4.96 -1.02 1.29
CA GLU A 172 4.98 -2.16 0.35
C GLU A 172 5.54 -1.76 -1.02
N ALA A 173 5.24 -0.54 -1.47
CA ALA A 173 5.76 -0.02 -2.74
C ALA A 173 7.28 0.22 -2.72
N LEU A 174 7.89 0.40 -1.54
CA LEU A 174 9.33 0.60 -1.39
C LEU A 174 10.13 -0.70 -1.33
N GLN A 175 9.47 -1.85 -1.22
CA GLN A 175 10.16 -3.13 -1.10
C GLN A 175 11.13 -3.36 -2.27
N GLY A 176 12.41 -3.60 -1.94
CA GLY A 176 13.47 -3.80 -2.92
C GLY A 176 14.00 -2.53 -3.61
N GLN A 177 13.44 -1.33 -3.35
CA GLN A 177 13.87 -0.09 -4.00
C GLN A 177 14.97 0.66 -3.21
N VAL A 178 15.05 0.45 -1.91
CA VAL A 178 15.97 1.18 -1.03
C VAL A 178 16.98 0.21 -0.42
N PRO A 179 18.27 0.30 -0.75
CA PRO A 179 19.30 -0.54 -0.16
C PRO A 179 19.37 -0.39 1.36
N GLY A 180 19.34 -1.52 2.09
CA GLY A 180 19.36 -1.56 3.56
C GLY A 180 18.03 -1.26 4.25
N LEU A 181 16.94 -1.15 3.48
CA LEU A 181 15.58 -1.13 3.99
C LEU A 181 14.96 -2.52 3.76
N ASP A 182 14.64 -3.22 4.83
CA ASP A 182 13.99 -4.51 4.82
C ASP A 182 12.51 -4.34 5.13
N ILE A 183 11.65 -4.79 4.22
CA ILE A 183 10.19 -4.69 4.33
C ILE A 183 9.62 -6.07 4.10
N VAL A 184 9.05 -6.65 5.14
CA VAL A 184 8.46 -7.99 5.11
C VAL A 184 6.98 -7.91 5.45
N ARG A 185 6.15 -8.51 4.61
CA ARG A 185 4.74 -8.70 4.93
C ARG A 185 4.59 -9.80 5.98
N ASN A 186 3.89 -9.51 7.08
CA ASN A 186 3.79 -10.40 8.24
C ASN A 186 3.00 -11.68 7.95
N SER A 187 2.04 -11.64 7.03
CA SER A 187 1.27 -12.82 6.62
C SER A 187 0.63 -12.65 5.24
N GLY A 188 0.02 -13.71 4.74
CA GLY A 188 -0.76 -13.70 3.50
C GLY A 188 -2.18 -13.11 3.63
N LYS A 189 -2.67 -12.74 4.83
CA LYS A 189 -4.01 -12.19 5.05
C LYS A 189 -4.22 -10.86 4.32
N ALA A 190 -5.47 -10.53 3.99
CA ALA A 190 -5.82 -9.24 3.40
C ALA A 190 -5.46 -8.07 4.31
N THR A 191 -5.59 -8.29 5.63
CA THR A 191 -5.37 -7.31 6.70
C THR A 191 -3.93 -7.26 7.21
N SER A 192 -3.01 -8.08 6.64
CA SER A 192 -1.62 -8.18 7.10
C SER A 192 -0.89 -6.86 7.00
N GLY A 193 -0.26 -6.46 8.11
CA GLY A 193 0.70 -5.38 8.15
C GLY A 193 2.06 -5.77 7.58
N VAL A 194 2.98 -4.81 7.60
CA VAL A 194 4.40 -5.00 7.22
C VAL A 194 5.31 -4.71 8.41
N THR A 195 6.37 -5.49 8.53
CA THR A 195 7.48 -5.20 9.44
C THR A 195 8.58 -4.49 8.64
N ILE A 196 9.12 -3.42 9.21
CA ILE A 196 10.10 -2.56 8.54
C ILE A 196 11.32 -2.44 9.43
N ASN A 197 12.49 -2.78 8.88
CA ASN A 197 13.77 -2.62 9.55
C ASN A 197 14.75 -1.85 8.66
N ILE A 198 15.55 -0.98 9.27
CA ILE A 198 16.65 -0.27 8.58
C ILE A 198 17.97 -0.86 9.06
N ARG A 199 18.76 -1.44 8.11
CA ARG A 199 20.04 -2.11 8.38
C ARG A 199 19.93 -3.26 9.40
N GLY A 200 18.82 -4.02 9.32
CA GLY A 200 18.56 -5.20 10.12
C GLY A 200 18.01 -4.91 11.52
N GLN A 201 17.89 -5.97 12.30
CA GLN A 201 17.41 -5.91 13.69
C GLN A 201 18.56 -5.59 14.62
N ARG A 202 18.39 -4.58 15.48
CA ARG A 202 19.39 -4.13 16.45
C ARG A 202 19.05 -4.52 17.89
N SER A 203 17.77 -4.73 18.16
CA SER A 203 17.25 -5.11 19.46
C SER A 203 16.70 -6.53 19.41
N LEU A 204 17.06 -7.34 20.41
CA LEU A 204 16.48 -8.67 20.64
C LEU A 204 15.20 -8.61 21.49
N SER A 205 14.79 -7.42 21.94
CA SER A 205 13.59 -7.29 22.75
C SER A 205 12.32 -7.47 21.91
N ASP A 206 11.28 -8.04 22.52
CA ASP A 206 9.95 -8.19 21.93
C ASP A 206 9.02 -7.12 22.53
N VAL A 207 9.36 -5.86 22.28
CA VAL A 207 8.50 -4.73 22.68
C VAL A 207 7.37 -4.61 21.69
N LYS A 208 6.16 -4.79 22.18
CA LYS A 208 4.94 -4.65 21.36
C LYS A 208 4.25 -3.32 21.63
N ASP A 209 3.69 -2.77 20.58
CA ASP A 209 2.79 -1.63 20.71
C ASP A 209 1.43 -2.08 21.28
N GLU A 210 0.55 -1.13 21.51
CA GLU A 210 -0.81 -1.35 22.01
C GLU A 210 -1.70 -2.22 21.10
N PHE A 211 -1.27 -2.42 19.86
CA PHE A 211 -1.96 -3.26 18.87
C PHE A 211 -1.30 -4.65 18.71
N GLY A 212 -0.22 -4.91 19.46
CA GLY A 212 0.50 -6.18 19.43
C GLY A 212 1.60 -6.29 18.36
N ASN A 213 1.92 -5.20 17.62
CA ASN A 213 3.00 -5.21 16.66
C ASN A 213 4.36 -5.06 17.37
N ASN A 214 5.37 -5.82 16.93
CA ASN A 214 6.73 -5.65 17.45
C ASN A 214 7.30 -4.32 16.93
N VAL A 215 7.62 -3.41 17.83
CA VAL A 215 8.13 -2.06 17.54
C VAL A 215 9.57 -1.84 18.00
N ALA A 216 10.21 -2.85 18.58
CA ALA A 216 11.57 -2.72 19.13
C ALA A 216 12.62 -2.27 18.09
N ASN A 217 12.44 -2.65 16.82
CA ASN A 217 13.33 -2.31 15.72
C ASN A 217 12.70 -1.38 14.68
N ALA A 218 11.46 -0.92 14.91
CA ALA A 218 10.74 -0.07 13.96
C ALA A 218 11.43 1.30 13.82
N PRO A 219 11.58 1.83 12.59
CA PRO A 219 12.06 3.19 12.36
C PRO A 219 11.03 4.22 12.82
N LEU A 220 11.51 5.43 13.10
CA LEU A 220 10.64 6.55 13.38
C LEU A 220 10.01 7.06 12.07
N PHE A 221 8.68 7.24 12.04
CA PHE A 221 7.97 7.85 10.92
C PHE A 221 7.68 9.32 11.18
N ILE A 222 8.02 10.14 10.19
CA ILE A 222 7.71 11.58 10.16
C ILE A 222 6.85 11.86 8.93
N ILE A 223 5.62 12.30 9.14
CA ILE A 223 4.66 12.59 8.06
C ILE A 223 4.41 14.09 8.03
N ASP A 224 4.81 14.77 6.96
CA ASP A 224 4.71 16.25 6.81
C ASP A 224 5.27 17.03 8.02
N GLY A 225 6.35 16.50 8.62
CA GLY A 225 6.99 17.11 9.80
C GLY A 225 6.36 16.71 11.13
N MET A 226 5.34 15.86 11.17
CA MET A 226 4.72 15.35 12.38
C MET A 226 5.24 13.95 12.72
N GLN A 227 5.62 13.72 13.96
CA GLN A 227 5.97 12.40 14.50
C GLN A 227 4.72 11.57 14.83
N GLY A 228 4.85 10.24 14.86
CA GLY A 228 3.84 9.35 15.41
C GLY A 228 2.65 9.06 14.51
N GLY A 229 2.70 9.40 13.24
CA GLY A 229 1.71 8.98 12.24
C GLY A 229 1.91 7.53 11.80
N ASP A 230 0.84 6.85 11.42
CA ASP A 230 0.90 5.52 10.83
C ASP A 230 1.02 5.66 9.29
N PHE A 231 2.13 5.18 8.74
CA PHE A 231 2.38 5.23 7.29
C PHE A 231 1.32 4.48 6.47
N SER A 232 0.67 3.47 7.07
CA SER A 232 -0.37 2.68 6.40
C SER A 232 -1.63 3.49 6.10
N ASP A 233 -1.80 4.62 6.79
CA ASP A 233 -2.95 5.50 6.57
C ASP A 233 -2.83 6.31 5.29
N ILE A 234 -1.59 6.54 4.79
CA ILE A 234 -1.36 7.38 3.63
C ILE A 234 -1.60 6.58 2.34
N ALA A 235 -2.39 7.13 1.44
CA ALA A 235 -2.55 6.55 0.11
C ALA A 235 -1.26 6.78 -0.70
N PRO A 236 -0.72 5.75 -1.40
CA PRO A 236 0.50 5.91 -2.20
C PRO A 236 0.45 7.07 -3.21
N ALA A 237 -0.72 7.33 -3.78
CA ALA A 237 -0.92 8.41 -4.75
C ALA A 237 -0.88 9.83 -4.13
N ASP A 238 -1.01 9.97 -2.79
CA ASP A 238 -0.89 11.25 -2.09
C ASP A 238 0.56 11.59 -1.71
N ILE A 239 1.49 10.69 -1.92
CA ILE A 239 2.90 10.87 -1.54
C ILE A 239 3.63 11.63 -2.65
N GLU A 240 4.45 12.60 -2.26
CA GLU A 240 5.38 13.34 -3.12
C GLU A 240 6.75 12.67 -3.12
N SER A 241 7.28 12.38 -1.92
CA SER A 241 8.58 11.73 -1.75
C SER A 241 8.65 10.98 -0.42
N ILE A 242 9.55 10.00 -0.37
CA ILE A 242 9.92 9.30 0.86
C ILE A 242 11.44 9.35 0.99
N GLU A 243 11.93 9.89 2.09
CA GLU A 243 13.34 9.93 2.44
C GLU A 243 13.63 8.95 3.57
N VAL A 244 14.63 8.09 3.39
CA VAL A 244 15.07 7.11 4.39
C VAL A 244 16.43 7.51 4.93
N LEU A 245 16.46 7.95 6.19
CA LEU A 245 17.66 8.34 6.92
C LEU A 245 18.23 7.12 7.65
N LYS A 246 19.40 6.68 7.23
CA LYS A 246 19.99 5.41 7.70
C LYS A 246 21.15 5.58 8.68
N ASP A 247 21.76 6.76 8.72
CA ASP A 247 22.95 7.03 9.50
C ASP A 247 22.67 7.92 10.71
N ALA A 248 23.47 7.74 11.76
CA ALA A 248 23.34 8.51 13.00
C ALA A 248 23.49 10.03 12.78
N SER A 249 24.33 10.46 11.83
CA SER A 249 24.49 11.88 11.49
C SER A 249 23.21 12.50 10.93
N SER A 250 22.49 11.77 10.08
CA SER A 250 21.22 12.24 9.47
C SER A 250 20.04 12.13 10.43
N THR A 251 20.08 11.20 11.40
CA THR A 251 19.00 10.99 12.38
C THR A 251 19.20 11.73 13.70
N ALA A 252 20.35 12.36 13.91
CA ALA A 252 20.72 13.01 15.19
C ALA A 252 19.71 14.04 15.70
N ILE A 253 19.06 14.76 14.79
CA ILE A 253 18.05 15.79 15.12
C ILE A 253 16.80 15.19 15.80
N TYR A 254 16.57 13.87 15.63
CA TYR A 254 15.46 13.15 16.26
C TYR A 254 15.85 12.46 17.56
N GLY A 255 17.11 12.64 18.01
CA GLY A 255 17.62 12.09 19.25
C GLY A 255 17.49 10.56 19.33
N SER A 256 17.20 10.03 20.51
CA SER A 256 17.07 8.58 20.75
C SER A 256 15.95 7.91 19.94
N GLN A 257 14.91 8.62 19.58
CA GLN A 257 13.81 8.10 18.75
C GLN A 257 14.26 7.75 17.33
N GLY A 258 15.30 8.43 16.81
CA GLY A 258 15.91 8.14 15.53
C GLY A 258 16.92 6.99 15.51
N ALA A 259 17.13 6.28 16.63
CA ALA A 259 18.16 5.24 16.75
C ALA A 259 18.02 4.08 15.75
N ASN A 260 16.79 3.69 15.40
CA ASN A 260 16.50 2.64 14.41
C ASN A 260 16.41 3.18 12.97
N GLY A 261 16.76 4.46 12.74
CA GLY A 261 16.58 5.17 11.48
C GLY A 261 15.27 5.95 11.45
N VAL A 262 15.13 6.81 10.45
CA VAL A 262 13.96 7.67 10.28
C VAL A 262 13.46 7.58 8.84
N ILE A 263 12.16 7.46 8.67
CA ILE A 263 11.48 7.51 7.37
C ILE A 263 10.62 8.78 7.35
N ILE A 264 10.97 9.71 6.46
CA ILE A 264 10.24 10.96 6.27
C ILE A 264 9.35 10.80 5.06
N ILE A 265 8.07 11.03 5.23
CA ILE A 265 7.06 10.99 4.18
C ILE A 265 6.59 12.40 3.93
N THR A 266 6.86 12.92 2.75
CA THR A 266 6.33 14.20 2.29
C THR A 266 5.15 13.94 1.38
N THR A 267 4.02 14.55 1.68
CA THR A 267 2.83 14.36 0.87
C THR A 267 2.62 15.52 -0.11
N LYS A 268 1.88 15.24 -1.18
CA LYS A 268 1.52 16.23 -2.19
C LYS A 268 0.77 17.40 -1.58
N LYS A 269 1.07 18.60 -2.06
CA LYS A 269 0.44 19.86 -1.66
C LYS A 269 -0.30 20.50 -2.82
N GLY A 270 -1.12 21.48 -2.50
CA GLY A 270 -1.75 22.31 -3.51
C GLY A 270 -0.71 23.08 -4.34
N ALA A 271 -0.89 23.12 -5.65
CA ALA A 271 -0.03 23.87 -6.57
C ALA A 271 -0.74 25.14 -7.06
N GLN A 272 0.06 26.17 -7.40
CA GLN A 272 -0.49 27.37 -8.03
C GLN A 272 -1.02 27.07 -9.43
N GLY A 273 -2.10 27.73 -9.82
CA GLY A 273 -2.70 27.63 -11.12
C GLY A 273 -4.17 27.19 -11.09
N LYS A 274 -4.73 26.92 -12.26
CA LYS A 274 -6.10 26.42 -12.41
C LYS A 274 -6.26 25.08 -11.69
N THR A 275 -7.41 24.86 -11.09
CA THR A 275 -7.73 23.57 -10.45
C THR A 275 -7.60 22.42 -11.46
N LYS A 276 -6.79 21.45 -11.09
CA LYS A 276 -6.57 20.21 -11.82
C LYS A 276 -7.22 19.07 -11.05
N PHE A 277 -7.95 18.23 -11.78
CA PHE A 277 -8.49 16.98 -11.26
C PHE A 277 -7.63 15.83 -11.79
N SER A 278 -7.29 14.89 -10.92
CA SER A 278 -6.62 13.66 -11.29
C SER A 278 -7.36 12.46 -10.69
N TYR A 279 -7.38 11.39 -11.45
CA TYR A 279 -7.86 10.09 -11.01
C TYR A 279 -6.73 9.07 -11.13
N ASN A 280 -6.53 8.31 -10.07
CA ASN A 280 -5.62 7.17 -10.05
C ASN A 280 -6.42 5.94 -9.61
N GLY A 281 -6.36 4.87 -10.37
CA GLY A 281 -7.10 3.66 -10.02
C GLY A 281 -6.49 2.43 -10.66
N TYR A 282 -6.66 1.29 -9.98
CA TYR A 282 -6.28 -0.01 -10.50
C TYR A 282 -7.18 -1.13 -9.97
N PHE A 283 -7.21 -2.21 -10.74
CA PHE A 283 -7.76 -3.51 -10.35
C PHE A 283 -6.66 -4.54 -10.43
N GLY A 284 -6.67 -5.49 -9.53
CA GLY A 284 -5.69 -6.56 -9.49
C GLY A 284 -6.26 -7.85 -8.93
N VAL A 285 -5.55 -8.93 -9.19
CA VAL A 285 -5.84 -10.26 -8.66
C VAL A 285 -4.73 -10.63 -7.67
N ASN A 286 -5.11 -11.01 -6.46
CA ASN A 286 -4.20 -11.50 -5.44
C ASN A 286 -4.30 -13.02 -5.36
N GLY A 287 -3.20 -13.70 -5.57
CA GLY A 287 -3.06 -15.14 -5.40
C GLY A 287 -1.86 -15.48 -4.52
N TRP A 288 -1.65 -16.76 -4.35
CA TRP A 288 -0.44 -17.30 -3.73
C TRP A 288 0.57 -17.56 -4.84
N ALA A 289 1.81 -17.11 -4.64
CA ALA A 289 2.87 -17.36 -5.61
C ALA A 289 3.31 -18.82 -5.57
N GLN A 290 3.35 -19.41 -4.36
CA GLN A 290 3.73 -20.79 -4.13
C GLN A 290 3.23 -21.23 -2.74
N TYR A 291 2.81 -22.46 -2.63
CA TYR A 291 2.55 -23.17 -1.36
C TYR A 291 3.06 -24.62 -1.50
N PRO A 292 3.36 -25.30 -0.39
CA PRO A 292 3.83 -26.68 -0.43
C PRO A 292 2.77 -27.61 -1.02
N ASP A 293 3.17 -28.49 -1.91
CA ASP A 293 2.32 -29.60 -2.36
C ASP A 293 2.09 -30.55 -1.19
N MET A 294 0.82 -30.87 -0.94
CA MET A 294 0.44 -31.79 0.13
C MET A 294 0.47 -33.23 -0.38
N LEU A 295 0.97 -34.12 0.47
CA LEU A 295 0.94 -35.55 0.17
C LEU A 295 -0.50 -36.05 0.11
N SER A 296 -0.81 -36.86 -0.87
CA SER A 296 -2.11 -37.53 -1.00
C SER A 296 -1.95 -38.91 -1.64
N GLY A 297 -3.00 -39.69 -1.63
CA GLY A 297 -3.01 -41.00 -2.29
C GLY A 297 -1.90 -41.94 -1.79
N GLU A 298 -1.23 -42.59 -2.74
CA GLU A 298 -0.18 -43.58 -2.45
C GLU A 298 1.05 -42.93 -1.79
N ASP A 299 1.40 -41.70 -2.12
CA ASP A 299 2.54 -41.00 -1.50
C ASP A 299 2.32 -40.78 0.00
N TYR A 300 1.10 -40.41 0.41
CA TYR A 300 0.74 -40.31 1.82
C TYR A 300 0.79 -41.69 2.50
N MET A 301 0.26 -42.72 1.85
CA MET A 301 0.31 -44.09 2.34
C MET A 301 1.74 -44.57 2.54
N GLN A 302 2.62 -44.27 1.58
CA GLN A 302 4.03 -44.68 1.63
C GLN A 302 4.76 -44.00 2.81
N VAL A 303 4.54 -42.73 3.06
CA VAL A 303 5.15 -42.04 4.22
C VAL A 303 4.65 -42.64 5.54
N ARG A 304 3.36 -42.95 5.65
CA ARG A 304 2.79 -43.63 6.84
C ARG A 304 3.38 -45.03 7.05
N ARG A 305 3.51 -45.81 5.99
CA ARG A 305 4.15 -47.12 6.02
C ARG A 305 5.60 -47.06 6.46
N GLU A 306 6.38 -46.10 5.91
CA GLU A 306 7.79 -45.95 6.22
C GLU A 306 8.00 -45.50 7.67
N ALA A 307 7.18 -44.57 8.17
CA ALA A 307 7.18 -44.15 9.57
C ALA A 307 6.91 -45.35 10.51
N ALA A 308 5.95 -46.21 10.17
CA ALA A 308 5.60 -47.36 10.97
C ALA A 308 6.65 -48.52 10.84
N ARG A 309 7.26 -48.66 9.67
CA ARG A 309 8.32 -49.66 9.41
C ARG A 309 9.54 -49.39 10.31
N THR A 310 9.93 -48.15 10.45
CA THR A 310 11.04 -47.76 11.34
C THR A 310 10.77 -48.06 12.82
N GLY A 311 9.47 -48.05 13.21
CA GLY A 311 8.99 -48.43 14.54
C GLY A 311 8.69 -49.92 14.70
N GLY A 312 8.90 -50.78 13.67
CA GLY A 312 8.58 -52.21 13.68
C GLY A 312 7.09 -52.55 13.67
N GLN A 313 6.23 -51.58 13.31
CA GLN A 313 4.77 -51.72 13.32
C GLN A 313 4.20 -52.09 11.94
N TRP A 314 5.00 -52.08 10.88
CA TRP A 314 4.58 -52.40 9.53
C TRP A 314 5.63 -53.30 8.84
N ASN A 315 5.18 -54.41 8.23
CA ASN A 315 6.03 -55.35 7.53
C ASN A 315 5.58 -55.60 6.08
N SER A 316 4.31 -55.42 5.78
CA SER A 316 3.73 -55.60 4.46
C SER A 316 2.42 -54.81 4.32
N THR A 317 1.91 -54.71 3.09
CA THR A 317 0.61 -54.04 2.79
C THR A 317 -0.59 -54.68 3.52
N ALA A 318 -0.45 -55.93 4.03
CA ALA A 318 -1.47 -56.55 4.88
C ALA A 318 -1.60 -55.83 6.26
N ASP A 319 -0.60 -55.06 6.65
CA ASP A 319 -0.60 -54.31 7.90
C ASP A 319 -1.17 -52.88 7.73
N ASP A 320 -1.46 -52.44 6.51
CA ASP A 320 -1.88 -51.07 6.22
C ASP A 320 -3.07 -50.62 7.07
N GLN A 321 -4.10 -51.45 7.21
CA GLN A 321 -5.28 -51.15 8.02
C GLN A 321 -4.92 -50.82 9.48
N LYS A 322 -3.82 -51.39 10.02
CA LYS A 322 -3.38 -51.16 11.41
C LYS A 322 -2.76 -49.76 11.62
N LEU A 323 -2.37 -49.09 10.52
CA LEU A 323 -1.74 -47.76 10.57
C LEU A 323 -2.72 -46.61 10.67
N PHE A 324 -4.00 -46.89 10.49
CA PHE A 324 -5.06 -45.92 10.38
C PHE A 324 -6.19 -46.21 11.35
N THR A 325 -6.96 -45.17 11.72
CA THR A 325 -8.25 -45.40 12.41
C THR A 325 -9.23 -46.08 11.46
N VAL A 326 -10.36 -46.55 11.99
CA VAL A 326 -11.40 -47.16 11.17
C VAL A 326 -11.93 -46.18 10.12
N GLU A 327 -12.12 -44.91 10.54
CA GLU A 327 -12.64 -43.85 9.69
C GLU A 327 -11.61 -43.44 8.61
N GLU A 328 -10.33 -43.31 8.98
CA GLU A 328 -9.27 -43.05 8.01
C GLU A 328 -9.18 -44.16 6.96
N TRP A 329 -9.25 -45.40 7.43
CA TRP A 329 -9.17 -46.55 6.52
C TRP A 329 -10.38 -46.62 5.58
N GLN A 330 -11.58 -46.32 6.07
CA GLN A 330 -12.79 -46.23 5.23
C GLN A 330 -12.65 -45.14 4.19
N ALA A 331 -12.17 -43.96 4.58
CA ALA A 331 -11.92 -42.84 3.65
C ALA A 331 -10.91 -43.22 2.55
N ILE A 332 -9.83 -43.95 2.89
CA ILE A 332 -8.86 -44.47 1.94
C ILE A 332 -9.51 -45.43 0.97
N GLN A 333 -10.30 -46.37 1.48
CA GLN A 333 -10.99 -47.40 0.65
C GLN A 333 -12.03 -46.74 -0.29
N ASN A 334 -12.67 -45.67 0.14
CA ASN A 334 -13.62 -44.92 -0.66
C ASN A 334 -12.95 -43.97 -1.64
N GLY A 335 -11.61 -43.76 -1.56
CA GLY A 335 -10.90 -42.77 -2.36
C GLY A 335 -11.22 -41.32 -1.99
N GLU A 336 -11.59 -41.06 -0.73
CA GLU A 336 -11.96 -39.76 -0.23
C GLU A 336 -10.70 -38.97 0.18
N TRP A 337 -10.03 -38.41 -0.82
CA TRP A 337 -8.83 -37.58 -0.66
C TRP A 337 -9.19 -36.10 -0.78
N THR A 338 -8.66 -35.27 0.12
CA THR A 338 -8.92 -33.82 0.12
C THR A 338 -7.61 -33.07 0.32
N ASP A 339 -7.30 -32.19 -0.61
CA ASP A 339 -6.24 -31.19 -0.42
C ASP A 339 -6.83 -30.00 0.37
N TRP A 340 -6.61 -30.02 1.68
CA TRP A 340 -7.12 -28.99 2.58
C TRP A 340 -6.51 -27.62 2.32
N ILE A 341 -5.29 -27.56 1.76
CA ILE A 341 -4.66 -26.27 1.42
C ILE A 341 -5.39 -25.64 0.25
N ASP A 342 -5.70 -26.39 -0.80
CA ASP A 342 -6.44 -25.89 -1.96
C ASP A 342 -7.85 -25.44 -1.56
N GLU A 343 -8.51 -26.15 -0.64
CA GLU A 343 -9.83 -25.79 -0.12
C GLU A 343 -9.85 -24.45 0.64
N VAL A 344 -8.74 -24.07 1.28
CA VAL A 344 -8.66 -22.82 2.07
C VAL A 344 -7.96 -21.67 1.35
N LEU A 345 -7.20 -21.94 0.27
CA LEU A 345 -6.49 -20.93 -0.50
C LEU A 345 -7.33 -20.43 -1.66
N HIS A 346 -7.82 -19.22 -1.56
CA HIS A 346 -8.61 -18.60 -2.63
C HIS A 346 -7.88 -17.41 -3.25
N THR A 347 -8.12 -17.22 -4.55
CA THR A 347 -7.72 -16.03 -5.28
C THR A 347 -8.64 -14.87 -4.91
N GLY A 348 -8.06 -13.74 -4.56
CA GLY A 348 -8.78 -12.54 -4.18
C GLY A 348 -8.68 -11.43 -5.20
N LEU A 349 -9.49 -10.40 -5.01
CA LEU A 349 -9.50 -9.20 -5.82
C LEU A 349 -8.99 -8.01 -5.00
N VAL A 350 -8.28 -7.10 -5.66
CA VAL A 350 -7.90 -5.80 -5.11
C VAL A 350 -8.34 -4.70 -6.07
N GLN A 351 -8.87 -3.62 -5.51
CA GLN A 351 -9.17 -2.41 -6.27
C GLN A 351 -8.81 -1.18 -5.47
N SER A 352 -8.40 -0.14 -6.18
CA SER A 352 -8.07 1.17 -5.63
C SER A 352 -8.60 2.25 -6.54
N HIS A 353 -9.21 3.27 -5.94
CA HIS A 353 -9.74 4.42 -6.65
C HIS A 353 -9.43 5.68 -5.85
N GLN A 354 -8.79 6.64 -6.46
CA GLN A 354 -8.45 7.91 -5.82
C GLN A 354 -8.70 9.07 -6.76
N VAL A 355 -9.39 10.07 -6.25
CA VAL A 355 -9.65 11.35 -6.93
C VAL A 355 -8.97 12.46 -6.15
N THR A 356 -8.23 13.30 -6.84
CA THR A 356 -7.55 14.45 -6.24
C THR A 356 -7.88 15.71 -7.03
N ALA A 357 -8.25 16.77 -6.31
CA ALA A 357 -8.38 18.12 -6.82
C ALA A 357 -7.28 19.00 -6.21
N SER A 358 -6.50 19.69 -7.04
CA SER A 358 -5.41 20.57 -6.59
C SER A 358 -5.37 21.84 -7.41
N GLY A 359 -5.22 23.00 -6.75
CA GLY A 359 -5.15 24.27 -7.41
C GLY A 359 -4.90 25.40 -6.42
N GLY A 360 -4.84 26.64 -6.94
CA GLY A 360 -4.70 27.80 -6.09
C GLY A 360 -4.17 29.05 -6.79
N THR A 361 -4.04 30.10 -6.02
CA THR A 361 -3.46 31.39 -6.41
C THR A 361 -2.01 31.49 -5.90
N GLU A 362 -1.34 32.61 -6.15
CA GLU A 362 -0.03 32.90 -5.56
C GLU A 362 -0.06 32.97 -4.02
N LYS A 363 -1.21 33.31 -3.45
CA LYS A 363 -1.38 33.46 -1.98
C LYS A 363 -1.91 32.21 -1.33
N THR A 364 -2.84 31.49 -1.98
CA THR A 364 -3.51 30.34 -1.38
C THR A 364 -3.44 29.15 -2.31
N THR A 365 -2.93 28.03 -1.84
CA THR A 365 -2.96 26.76 -2.54
C THR A 365 -3.73 25.74 -1.71
N ALA A 366 -4.48 24.86 -2.37
CA ALA A 366 -5.26 23.82 -1.71
C ALA A 366 -5.21 22.52 -2.51
N MET A 367 -5.30 21.42 -1.79
CA MET A 367 -5.47 20.07 -2.35
C MET A 367 -6.52 19.33 -1.52
N LEU A 368 -7.39 18.62 -2.20
CA LEU A 368 -8.35 17.68 -1.62
C LEU A 368 -8.22 16.36 -2.34
N SER A 369 -8.07 15.27 -1.60
CA SER A 369 -7.99 13.91 -2.12
C SER A 369 -8.97 13.01 -1.38
N ALA A 370 -9.66 12.15 -2.11
CA ALA A 370 -10.55 11.13 -1.58
C ALA A 370 -10.24 9.79 -2.25
N GLY A 371 -10.11 8.75 -1.44
CA GLY A 371 -9.72 7.43 -1.92
C GLY A 371 -10.53 6.30 -1.29
N TYR A 372 -10.68 5.24 -2.05
CA TYR A 372 -11.22 3.96 -1.65
C TYR A 372 -10.28 2.84 -2.08
N TYR A 373 -9.96 1.96 -1.15
CA TYR A 373 -9.17 0.76 -1.40
C TYR A 373 -9.90 -0.45 -0.83
N GLN A 374 -10.01 -1.50 -1.61
CA GLN A 374 -10.56 -2.79 -1.17
C GLN A 374 -9.60 -3.91 -1.53
N LYS A 375 -9.42 -4.82 -0.57
CA LYS A 375 -8.71 -6.07 -0.79
C LYS A 375 -9.56 -7.20 -0.23
N LYS A 376 -9.85 -8.18 -1.05
CA LYS A 376 -10.64 -9.36 -0.71
C LYS A 376 -9.86 -10.59 -1.11
N LYS A 377 -9.65 -11.52 -0.17
CA LYS A 377 -8.92 -12.76 -0.45
C LYS A 377 -9.80 -14.00 -0.39
N SER A 378 -10.63 -14.15 0.62
CA SER A 378 -11.51 -15.31 0.76
C SER A 378 -12.97 -14.95 0.52
N LYS A 379 -13.84 -15.98 0.40
CA LYS A 379 -15.27 -15.77 0.13
C LYS A 379 -16.01 -15.06 1.28
N LYS A 380 -15.61 -15.25 2.55
CA LYS A 380 -16.39 -14.77 3.69
C LYS A 380 -15.62 -13.87 4.67
N ASN A 381 -14.46 -14.27 5.15
CA ASN A 381 -13.83 -13.69 6.34
C ASN A 381 -12.39 -13.20 6.13
N ASP A 382 -12.03 -12.66 4.94
CA ASP A 382 -10.72 -12.04 4.71
C ASP A 382 -10.87 -10.86 3.75
N LYS A 383 -11.35 -9.73 4.30
CA LYS A 383 -11.66 -8.53 3.54
C LYS A 383 -11.16 -7.29 4.27
N MET A 384 -10.65 -6.33 3.54
CA MET A 384 -10.32 -5.00 4.03
C MET A 384 -10.87 -3.94 3.08
N ASP A 385 -11.70 -3.05 3.63
CA ASP A 385 -12.12 -1.80 3.01
C ASP A 385 -11.41 -0.64 3.71
N LYS A 386 -10.79 0.25 2.94
CA LYS A 386 -10.11 1.46 3.44
C LYS A 386 -10.66 2.67 2.72
N TYR A 387 -11.07 3.66 3.48
CA TYR A 387 -11.53 4.96 3.00
C TYR A 387 -10.56 6.03 3.51
N ASN A 388 -10.10 6.90 2.65
CA ASN A 388 -9.24 8.01 3.04
C ASN A 388 -9.74 9.33 2.45
N LEU A 389 -9.66 10.37 3.28
CA LEU A 389 -9.91 11.75 2.89
C LEU A 389 -8.73 12.59 3.38
N ARG A 390 -8.14 13.36 2.48
CA ARG A 390 -7.00 14.23 2.79
C ARG A 390 -7.24 15.62 2.26
N MET A 391 -6.91 16.62 3.09
CA MET A 391 -6.95 18.03 2.73
C MET A 391 -5.62 18.68 3.11
N ASN A 392 -5.11 19.50 2.24
CA ASN A 392 -3.98 20.38 2.49
C ASN A 392 -4.33 21.79 2.03
N ILE A 393 -4.03 22.78 2.84
CA ILE A 393 -4.18 24.20 2.50
C ILE A 393 -2.96 24.98 3.00
N GLU A 394 -2.43 25.85 2.17
CA GLU A 394 -1.38 26.82 2.54
C GLU A 394 -1.82 28.22 2.13
N HIS A 395 -1.57 29.20 3.00
CA HIS A 395 -1.90 30.60 2.74
C HIS A 395 -0.74 31.53 3.16
N LYS A 396 -0.36 32.44 2.27
CA LYS A 396 0.65 33.48 2.52
C LYS A 396 -0.02 34.76 3.00
N LEU A 397 0.23 35.13 4.25
CA LEU A 397 -0.19 36.37 4.86
C LEU A 397 0.91 37.42 4.65
N GLY A 398 0.86 38.12 3.53
CA GLY A 398 1.91 39.07 3.14
C GLY A 398 3.17 38.37 2.63
N LYS A 399 4.34 38.97 2.93
CA LYS A 399 5.66 38.44 2.47
C LYS A 399 6.40 37.63 3.52
N THR A 400 6.03 37.79 4.77
CA THR A 400 6.80 37.29 5.93
C THR A 400 6.12 36.19 6.70
N VAL A 401 4.79 35.99 6.53
CA VAL A 401 4.04 34.95 7.25
C VAL A 401 3.38 34.00 6.29
N LYS A 402 3.53 32.69 6.54
CA LYS A 402 2.82 31.61 5.87
C LYS A 402 2.16 30.72 6.90
N VAL A 403 0.92 30.38 6.69
CA VAL A 403 0.18 29.41 7.49
C VAL A 403 -0.22 28.23 6.63
N GLY A 404 -0.22 27.04 7.20
CA GLY A 404 -0.65 25.84 6.51
C GLY A 404 -1.34 24.88 7.45
N ALA A 405 -2.22 24.07 6.88
CA ALA A 405 -2.87 22.96 7.57
C ALA A 405 -2.98 21.75 6.66
N THR A 406 -2.76 20.59 7.24
CA THR A 406 -2.98 19.30 6.61
C THR A 406 -3.85 18.45 7.51
N THR A 407 -4.90 17.85 6.97
CA THR A 407 -5.77 16.94 7.70
C THR A 407 -6.00 15.69 6.88
N GLN A 408 -5.93 14.54 7.52
CA GLN A 408 -6.22 13.25 6.92
C GLN A 408 -7.10 12.44 7.86
N VAL A 409 -8.15 11.84 7.30
CA VAL A 409 -8.97 10.84 7.97
C VAL A 409 -8.86 9.55 7.18
N THR A 410 -8.56 8.47 7.87
CA THR A 410 -8.54 7.13 7.28
C THR A 410 -9.41 6.20 8.11
N HIS A 411 -10.33 5.51 7.47
CA HIS A 411 -11.21 4.54 8.09
C HIS A 411 -11.02 3.18 7.46
N TYR A 412 -10.84 2.16 8.31
CA TYR A 412 -10.73 0.76 7.92
C TYR A 412 -11.92 -0.01 8.48
N ALA A 413 -12.51 -0.84 7.63
CA ALA A 413 -13.43 -1.91 8.02
C ALA A 413 -12.82 -3.23 7.54
N GLN A 414 -12.50 -4.12 8.48
CA GLN A 414 -11.77 -5.34 8.20
C GLN A 414 -12.56 -6.53 8.76
N ASP A 415 -12.72 -7.55 7.94
CA ASP A 415 -13.12 -8.88 8.40
C ASP A 415 -11.87 -9.75 8.33
N GLU A 416 -11.47 -10.34 9.44
CA GLU A 416 -10.25 -11.14 9.57
C GLU A 416 -10.59 -12.63 9.57
N ARG A 417 -9.82 -13.40 8.85
CA ARG A 417 -9.87 -14.86 8.92
C ARG A 417 -9.18 -15.36 10.18
N ALA A 418 -9.68 -16.44 10.79
CA ALA A 418 -9.04 -17.07 11.95
C ALA A 418 -7.55 -17.40 11.66
N GLU A 419 -6.69 -17.27 12.68
CA GLU A 419 -5.24 -17.39 12.50
C GLU A 419 -4.79 -18.79 12.13
N ASN A 420 -5.49 -19.81 12.64
CA ASN A 420 -5.05 -21.20 12.56
C ASN A 420 -5.53 -21.95 11.31
N VAL A 421 -6.33 -21.35 10.43
CA VAL A 421 -6.94 -22.06 9.30
C VAL A 421 -5.90 -22.69 8.37
N LEU A 422 -4.88 -21.92 7.95
CA LEU A 422 -3.84 -22.44 7.06
C LEU A 422 -2.96 -23.49 7.73
N TRP A 423 -2.62 -23.28 9.01
CA TRP A 423 -1.85 -24.27 9.77
C TRP A 423 -2.64 -25.58 9.92
N ARG A 424 -3.92 -25.53 10.23
CA ARG A 424 -4.79 -26.71 10.29
C ARG A 424 -4.90 -27.41 8.95
N ALA A 425 -5.07 -26.66 7.86
CA ALA A 425 -5.10 -27.21 6.51
C ALA A 425 -3.79 -27.97 6.19
N ALA A 426 -2.64 -27.42 6.60
CA ALA A 426 -1.34 -28.04 6.37
C ALA A 426 -1.05 -29.26 7.28
N THR A 427 -1.74 -29.40 8.42
CA THR A 427 -1.49 -30.45 9.42
C THR A 427 -2.56 -31.53 9.44
N ASN A 428 -3.74 -31.28 8.87
CA ASN A 428 -4.78 -32.28 8.77
C ASN A 428 -4.37 -33.43 7.82
N ALA A 429 -4.78 -34.64 8.14
CA ALA A 429 -4.64 -35.74 7.20
C ALA A 429 -5.38 -35.40 5.89
N PRO A 430 -4.83 -35.71 4.73
CA PRO A 430 -5.45 -35.40 3.43
C PRO A 430 -6.59 -36.36 3.10
N LEU A 431 -7.47 -36.62 4.06
CA LEU A 431 -8.51 -37.64 4.03
C LEU A 431 -9.86 -37.06 4.46
N GLY A 432 -10.93 -37.70 3.98
CA GLY A 432 -12.32 -37.37 4.27
C GLY A 432 -12.88 -36.33 3.29
N LYS A 433 -14.17 -36.05 3.40
CA LYS A 433 -14.88 -35.10 2.53
C LYS A 433 -14.87 -33.72 3.16
N ALA A 434 -14.59 -32.70 2.36
CA ALA A 434 -14.70 -31.30 2.77
C ALA A 434 -16.18 -30.87 2.91
N TYR A 435 -17.05 -31.41 2.03
CA TYR A 435 -18.47 -31.08 1.95
C TYR A 435 -19.31 -32.37 1.88
N ASP A 436 -20.51 -32.30 2.44
CA ASP A 436 -21.54 -33.34 2.31
C ASP A 436 -22.26 -33.25 0.95
N GLU A 437 -23.26 -34.13 0.75
CA GLU A 437 -24.05 -34.18 -0.49
C GLU A 437 -24.89 -32.92 -0.72
N ASP A 438 -25.22 -32.18 0.33
CA ASP A 438 -25.94 -30.91 0.28
C ASP A 438 -24.99 -29.70 0.08
N GLY A 439 -23.67 -29.92 -0.01
CA GLY A 439 -22.65 -28.88 -0.13
C GLY A 439 -22.36 -28.13 1.17
N LYS A 440 -22.74 -28.67 2.33
CA LYS A 440 -22.39 -28.14 3.64
C LYS A 440 -21.03 -28.66 4.07
N VAL A 441 -20.29 -27.82 4.77
CA VAL A 441 -18.99 -28.19 5.34
C VAL A 441 -19.15 -29.34 6.32
N VAL A 442 -18.35 -30.39 6.15
CA VAL A 442 -18.27 -31.51 7.09
C VAL A 442 -17.36 -31.12 8.25
N GLU A 443 -17.90 -31.00 9.47
CA GLU A 443 -17.14 -30.54 10.66
C GLU A 443 -16.03 -31.53 11.03
N TYR A 444 -16.30 -32.81 10.98
CA TYR A 444 -15.39 -33.92 11.34
C TYR A 444 -15.24 -34.89 10.18
N PRO A 445 -14.36 -34.62 9.20
CA PRO A 445 -14.21 -35.45 8.01
C PRO A 445 -13.85 -36.92 8.29
N LEU A 446 -13.24 -37.19 9.44
CA LEU A 446 -12.80 -38.50 9.89
C LEU A 446 -13.47 -38.91 11.22
N GLY A 447 -14.74 -38.50 11.41
CA GLY A 447 -15.49 -38.79 12.63
C GLY A 447 -15.14 -37.86 13.81
N LYS A 448 -15.97 -37.90 14.87
CA LYS A 448 -15.89 -36.97 16.01
C LYS A 448 -14.56 -37.02 16.82
N ASN A 449 -13.83 -38.14 16.74
CA ASN A 449 -12.53 -38.28 17.37
C ASN A 449 -11.37 -37.89 16.43
N GLY A 450 -11.68 -37.53 15.19
CA GLY A 450 -10.74 -37.10 14.18
C GLY A 450 -10.43 -35.61 14.22
N GLN A 451 -9.80 -35.15 13.15
CA GLN A 451 -9.45 -33.75 12.99
C GLN A 451 -10.67 -32.90 12.59
N VAL A 452 -10.72 -31.68 13.11
CA VAL A 452 -11.73 -30.70 12.70
C VAL A 452 -11.38 -30.12 11.34
N SER A 453 -12.36 -30.00 10.47
CA SER A 453 -12.18 -29.37 9.15
C SER A 453 -11.70 -27.92 9.30
N PRO A 454 -10.69 -27.47 8.53
CA PRO A 454 -10.26 -26.07 8.54
C PRO A 454 -11.32 -25.11 7.97
N LEU A 455 -12.39 -25.64 7.34
CA LEU A 455 -13.46 -24.84 6.73
C LEU A 455 -14.59 -24.48 7.70
N VAL A 456 -14.59 -25.03 8.92
CA VAL A 456 -15.73 -24.89 9.87
C VAL A 456 -16.04 -23.44 10.19
N ASP A 457 -15.00 -22.59 10.42
CA ASP A 457 -15.19 -21.18 10.72
C ASP A 457 -15.77 -20.38 9.55
N GLU A 458 -15.69 -20.91 8.34
CA GLU A 458 -16.25 -20.32 7.13
C GLU A 458 -17.60 -20.93 6.73
N ALA A 459 -18.05 -21.96 7.42
CA ALA A 459 -19.29 -22.69 7.12
C ALA A 459 -20.54 -21.80 7.27
N SER A 460 -20.53 -20.89 8.23
CA SER A 460 -21.62 -19.94 8.45
C SER A 460 -21.13 -18.61 8.99
N GLU A 461 -21.96 -17.55 8.91
CA GLU A 461 -21.65 -16.23 9.46
C GLU A 461 -21.62 -16.20 11.00
N VAL A 462 -22.19 -17.24 11.63
CA VAL A 462 -22.25 -17.38 13.09
C VAL A 462 -21.31 -18.45 13.64
N ALA A 463 -20.46 -19.04 12.78
CA ALA A 463 -19.44 -20.00 13.24
C ALA A 463 -18.29 -19.26 13.93
N ALA A 464 -17.64 -18.35 13.20
CA ALA A 464 -16.63 -17.46 13.76
C ALA A 464 -16.63 -16.14 13.00
N ARG A 465 -16.44 -15.03 13.72
CA ARG A 465 -16.33 -13.71 13.09
C ARG A 465 -15.38 -12.81 13.85
N HIS A 466 -14.43 -12.24 13.13
CA HIS A 466 -13.45 -11.30 13.64
C HIS A 466 -13.56 -10.01 12.84
N HIS A 467 -14.10 -8.96 13.46
CA HIS A 467 -14.33 -7.67 12.80
C HIS A 467 -13.53 -6.57 13.47
N VAL A 468 -12.81 -5.79 12.65
CA VAL A 468 -11.96 -4.69 13.12
C VAL A 468 -12.38 -3.40 12.44
N LEU A 469 -12.66 -2.39 13.25
CA LEU A 469 -12.84 -1.01 12.82
C LEU A 469 -11.67 -0.17 13.34
N LYS A 470 -11.02 0.55 12.45
CA LYS A 470 -9.95 1.49 12.81
C LYS A 470 -10.22 2.83 12.13
N THR A 471 -10.21 3.92 12.90
CA THR A 471 -10.33 5.27 12.36
C THR A 471 -9.17 6.10 12.88
N ASN A 472 -8.40 6.66 11.98
CA ASN A 472 -7.28 7.53 12.29
C ASN A 472 -7.54 8.94 11.75
N LEU A 473 -7.35 9.94 12.61
CA LEU A 473 -7.32 11.35 12.25
C LEU A 473 -5.92 11.90 12.48
N ILE A 474 -5.26 12.32 11.43
CA ILE A 474 -3.99 13.05 11.49
C ILE A 474 -4.28 14.49 11.09
N ALA A 475 -3.98 15.44 11.96
CA ALA A 475 -4.12 16.85 11.67
C ALA A 475 -2.85 17.59 12.09
N ASN A 476 -2.37 18.46 11.20
CA ASN A 476 -1.17 19.26 11.42
C ASN A 476 -1.42 20.69 10.96
N GLY A 477 -1.11 21.66 11.82
CA GLY A 477 -1.15 23.07 11.48
C GLY A 477 0.19 23.74 11.78
N TYR A 478 0.64 24.61 10.89
CA TYR A 478 1.90 25.31 11.10
C TYR A 478 1.83 26.78 10.71
N LEU A 479 2.69 27.56 11.34
CA LEU A 479 2.93 28.96 11.06
C LEU A 479 4.44 29.15 10.82
N ASP A 480 4.80 29.67 9.65
CA ASP A 480 6.15 30.13 9.32
C ASP A 480 6.18 31.66 9.38
N PHE A 481 7.12 32.19 10.13
CA PHE A 481 7.42 33.62 10.18
C PHE A 481 8.86 33.87 9.74
N THR A 482 9.03 34.54 8.60
CA THR A 482 10.32 34.87 8.00
C THR A 482 10.53 36.38 8.00
N PRO A 483 11.01 36.96 9.10
CA PRO A 483 11.14 38.42 9.26
C PRO A 483 12.23 39.01 8.34
N VAL A 484 13.31 38.29 8.13
CA VAL A 484 14.42 38.66 7.27
C VAL A 484 14.86 37.44 6.46
N GLU A 485 15.50 37.68 5.34
CA GLU A 485 15.99 36.61 4.47
C GLU A 485 16.96 35.67 5.23
N GLY A 486 16.70 34.39 5.13
CA GLY A 486 17.46 33.33 5.79
C GLY A 486 17.01 32.97 7.21
N LEU A 487 16.26 33.83 7.92
CA LEU A 487 15.77 33.55 9.28
C LEU A 487 14.29 33.12 9.23
N THR A 488 13.99 31.93 9.70
CA THR A 488 12.61 31.41 9.77
C THR A 488 12.31 30.89 11.17
N PHE A 489 11.18 31.31 11.70
CA PHE A 489 10.54 30.75 12.88
C PHE A 489 9.36 29.90 12.42
N ARG A 490 9.36 28.61 12.76
CA ARG A 490 8.23 27.73 12.53
C ARG A 490 7.65 27.24 13.85
N SER A 491 6.35 27.37 14.01
CA SER A 491 5.59 26.69 15.06
C SER A 491 4.67 25.69 14.39
N ASN A 492 4.78 24.41 14.78
CA ASN A 492 4.11 23.28 14.17
C ASN A 492 3.35 22.51 15.26
N LEU A 493 2.03 22.45 15.17
CA LEU A 493 1.16 21.70 16.08
C LEU A 493 0.50 20.56 15.33
N GLY A 494 0.79 19.35 15.74
CA GLY A 494 0.26 18.12 15.14
C GLY A 494 -0.51 17.29 16.16
N THR A 495 -1.50 16.56 15.69
CA THR A 495 -2.21 15.53 16.46
C THR A 495 -2.48 14.30 15.62
N ASN A 496 -2.36 13.14 16.25
CA ASN A 496 -2.84 11.87 15.72
C ASN A 496 -3.82 11.28 16.73
N TYR A 497 -5.05 11.08 16.31
CA TYR A 497 -6.09 10.44 17.11
C TYR A 497 -6.50 9.15 16.42
N ALA A 498 -6.31 8.01 17.10
CA ALA A 498 -6.67 6.69 16.62
C ALA A 498 -7.77 6.09 17.49
N PHE A 499 -8.83 5.67 16.86
CA PHE A 499 -9.88 4.85 17.44
C PHE A 499 -9.81 3.45 16.83
N TYR A 500 -9.77 2.42 17.68
CA TYR A 500 -9.70 1.02 17.29
C TYR A 500 -10.77 0.23 18.03
N ARG A 501 -11.50 -0.60 17.32
CA ARG A 501 -12.45 -1.53 17.88
C ARG A 501 -12.32 -2.90 17.21
N LYS A 502 -11.97 -3.90 17.99
CA LYS A 502 -11.94 -5.30 17.58
C LYS A 502 -13.09 -6.03 18.24
N GLN A 503 -13.80 -6.83 17.46
CA GLN A 503 -14.97 -7.61 17.85
C GLN A 503 -14.73 -9.03 17.38
N ASP A 504 -14.51 -9.94 18.31
CA ASP A 504 -14.30 -11.35 18.05
C ASP A 504 -15.51 -12.13 18.56
N PHE A 505 -16.04 -13.01 17.73
CA PHE A 505 -17.07 -13.97 18.06
C PHE A 505 -16.63 -15.36 17.61
N GLU A 506 -16.70 -16.32 18.52
CA GLU A 506 -16.44 -17.74 18.30
C GLU A 506 -17.67 -18.51 18.78
N GLY A 507 -18.48 -19.02 17.86
CA GLY A 507 -19.64 -19.89 18.17
C GLY A 507 -19.18 -21.21 18.78
N ALA A 508 -20.03 -21.90 19.48
CA ALA A 508 -19.72 -23.21 20.06
C ALA A 508 -19.25 -24.24 19.03
N GLY A 509 -19.67 -24.09 17.78
CA GLY A 509 -19.25 -24.89 16.63
C GLY A 509 -18.00 -24.39 15.90
N SER A 510 -17.31 -23.33 16.37
CA SER A 510 -16.09 -22.86 15.75
C SER A 510 -14.91 -23.79 16.00
N ILE A 511 -13.88 -23.73 15.18
CA ILE A 511 -12.68 -24.56 15.27
C ILE A 511 -12.06 -24.54 16.68
N ASP A 512 -11.96 -23.36 17.28
CA ASP A 512 -11.29 -23.20 18.56
C ASP A 512 -12.18 -23.59 19.76
N ARG A 513 -13.50 -23.76 19.54
CA ARG A 513 -14.46 -24.18 20.57
C ARG A 513 -14.92 -25.62 20.45
N LEU A 514 -14.86 -26.21 19.27
CA LEU A 514 -15.21 -27.62 19.05
C LEU A 514 -14.31 -28.56 19.87
N GLY A 515 -14.90 -29.56 20.47
CA GLY A 515 -14.17 -30.55 21.28
C GLY A 515 -13.82 -30.12 22.70
N GLN A 516 -14.09 -28.87 23.10
CA GLN A 516 -13.80 -28.39 24.46
C GLN A 516 -15.03 -28.36 25.39
N ASN A 517 -16.16 -28.93 24.99
CA ASN A 517 -17.48 -28.75 25.66
C ASN A 517 -17.81 -27.27 25.92
N SER A 518 -17.33 -26.42 25.07
CA SER A 518 -17.33 -24.99 25.26
C SER A 518 -18.57 -24.36 24.65
N THR A 519 -18.97 -23.30 25.28
CA THR A 519 -20.03 -22.40 24.79
C THR A 519 -19.42 -21.36 23.85
N SER A 520 -20.26 -20.56 23.20
CA SER A 520 -19.80 -19.43 22.39
C SER A 520 -19.02 -18.41 23.24
N LEU A 521 -18.11 -17.70 22.59
CA LEU A 521 -17.25 -16.69 23.18
C LEU A 521 -17.33 -15.39 22.38
N SER A 522 -17.62 -14.29 23.06
CA SER A 522 -17.60 -12.93 22.49
C SER A 522 -16.56 -12.10 23.19
N LYS A 523 -15.75 -11.37 22.41
CA LYS A 523 -14.77 -10.42 22.92
C LYS A 523 -14.92 -9.09 22.20
N ILE A 524 -14.90 -7.99 22.94
CA ILE A 524 -14.82 -6.64 22.38
C ILE A 524 -13.63 -5.94 23.02
N LYS A 525 -12.72 -5.44 22.19
CA LYS A 525 -11.65 -4.53 22.58
C LYS A 525 -11.92 -3.18 21.92
N SER A 526 -12.11 -2.13 22.72
CA SER A 526 -12.15 -0.76 22.24
C SER A 526 -10.96 0.01 22.79
N SER A 527 -10.23 0.70 21.96
CA SER A 527 -9.10 1.52 22.41
C SER A 527 -9.02 2.83 21.65
N GLU A 528 -8.54 3.83 22.36
CA GLU A 528 -8.31 5.19 21.85
C GLU A 528 -6.88 5.59 22.16
N LYS A 529 -6.23 6.18 21.17
CA LYS A 529 -4.91 6.77 21.32
C LYS A 529 -4.93 8.19 20.81
N SER A 530 -4.48 9.11 21.64
CA SER A 530 -4.22 10.49 21.23
C SER A 530 -2.73 10.79 21.36
N PHE A 531 -2.17 11.37 20.34
CA PHE A 531 -0.80 11.85 20.31
C PHE A 531 -0.83 13.31 19.86
N VAL A 532 -0.21 14.20 20.65
CA VAL A 532 -0.06 15.62 20.32
C VAL A 532 1.43 15.94 20.31
N ASN A 533 1.84 16.64 19.28
CA ASN A 533 3.21 17.14 19.12
C ASN A 533 3.19 18.63 18.84
N TRP A 534 4.01 19.40 19.55
CA TRP A 534 4.20 20.83 19.33
C TRP A 534 5.68 21.15 19.22
N ASP A 535 6.10 21.48 17.99
CA ASP A 535 7.48 21.82 17.67
C ASP A 535 7.62 23.30 17.40
N ASN A 536 8.64 23.93 17.98
CA ASN A 536 9.02 25.29 17.69
C ASN A 536 10.46 25.31 17.21
N ILE A 537 10.67 25.82 16.00
CA ILE A 537 11.92 25.72 15.27
C ILE A 537 12.37 27.12 14.86
N ILE A 538 13.63 27.42 15.12
CA ILE A 538 14.31 28.61 14.61
C ILE A 538 15.40 28.11 13.69
N SER A 539 15.38 28.53 12.44
CA SER A 539 16.43 28.22 11.47
C SER A 539 16.95 29.47 10.80
N TYR A 540 18.27 29.53 10.66
CA TYR A 540 18.96 30.58 9.94
C TYR A 540 19.90 29.98 8.92
N ASN A 541 19.73 30.36 7.65
CA ASN A 541 20.57 29.92 6.55
C ASN A 541 21.04 31.13 5.76
N LYS A 542 22.34 31.25 5.52
CA LYS A 542 22.91 32.34 4.74
C LYS A 542 24.09 31.85 3.91
N THR A 543 24.07 32.21 2.64
CA THR A 543 25.19 31.99 1.75
C THR A 543 25.94 33.31 1.54
N VAL A 544 27.24 33.29 1.79
CA VAL A 544 28.14 34.44 1.56
C VAL A 544 29.26 33.96 0.64
N LYS A 545 29.22 34.40 -0.58
CA LYS A 545 30.12 33.88 -1.68
C LYS A 545 29.97 32.36 -1.81
N ASP A 546 31.04 31.61 -1.61
CA ASP A 546 31.09 30.16 -1.73
C ASP A 546 30.82 29.41 -0.42
N HIS A 547 30.54 30.16 0.67
CA HIS A 547 30.30 29.59 1.99
C HIS A 547 28.82 29.68 2.36
N THR A 548 28.24 28.55 2.76
CA THR A 548 26.87 28.46 3.29
C THR A 548 26.90 28.12 4.77
N PHE A 549 26.28 28.95 5.59
CA PHE A 549 26.15 28.78 7.03
C PHE A 549 24.70 28.45 7.35
N GLY A 550 24.49 27.41 8.15
CA GLY A 550 23.18 27.02 8.62
C GLY A 550 23.23 26.73 10.12
N ALA A 551 22.21 27.23 10.84
CA ALA A 551 21.99 26.94 12.25
C ALA A 551 20.50 26.69 12.49
N THR A 552 20.20 25.65 13.29
CA THR A 552 18.81 25.32 13.67
C THR A 552 18.75 25.03 15.16
N ALA A 553 17.77 25.62 15.85
CA ALA A 553 17.40 25.29 17.19
C ALA A 553 15.94 24.82 17.22
N LEU A 554 15.67 23.79 18.01
CA LEU A 554 14.37 23.15 18.10
C LEU A 554 13.97 22.97 19.57
N THR A 555 12.71 23.22 19.88
CA THR A 555 12.06 22.73 21.09
C THR A 555 10.84 21.89 20.67
N SER A 556 10.65 20.74 21.30
CA SER A 556 9.53 19.83 21.02
C SER A 556 8.86 19.44 22.33
N TRP A 557 7.53 19.45 22.31
CA TRP A 557 6.71 18.90 23.37
C TRP A 557 5.77 17.85 22.80
N THR A 558 5.74 16.69 23.44
CA THR A 558 4.91 15.58 23.00
C THR A 558 4.10 15.02 24.15
N GLN A 559 2.87 14.64 23.88
CA GLN A 559 2.01 13.93 24.81
C GLN A 559 1.33 12.77 24.09
N SER A 560 1.40 11.59 24.70
CA SER A 560 0.67 10.41 24.23
C SER A 560 -0.24 9.90 25.36
N LYS A 561 -1.49 9.61 25.02
CA LYS A 561 -2.46 9.00 25.92
C LYS A 561 -3.10 7.82 25.22
N TYR A 562 -3.15 6.68 25.92
CA TYR A 562 -3.80 5.46 25.47
C TYR A 562 -4.81 5.00 26.50
N THR A 563 -6.00 4.64 26.04
CA THR A 563 -7.09 4.08 26.86
C THR A 563 -7.62 2.85 26.16
N SER A 564 -7.81 1.75 26.89
CA SER A 564 -8.40 0.52 26.34
C SER A 564 -9.40 -0.07 27.29
N VAL A 565 -10.49 -0.57 26.73
CA VAL A 565 -11.53 -1.32 27.41
C VAL A 565 -11.68 -2.67 26.71
N ASN A 566 -11.61 -3.76 27.47
CA ASN A 566 -11.83 -5.10 27.01
C ASN A 566 -13.04 -5.68 27.75
N ALA A 567 -13.98 -6.22 26.99
CA ALA A 567 -15.13 -6.95 27.52
C ALA A 567 -15.17 -8.35 26.91
N GLN A 568 -15.56 -9.34 27.69
CA GLN A 568 -15.70 -10.73 27.25
C GLN A 568 -16.97 -11.33 27.87
N GLY A 569 -17.69 -12.11 27.07
CA GLY A 569 -18.86 -12.89 27.49
C GLY A 569 -18.81 -14.28 26.90
N GLU A 570 -19.31 -15.27 27.64
CA GLU A 570 -19.40 -16.66 27.22
C GLU A 570 -20.85 -17.17 27.34
N GLY A 571 -21.21 -18.18 26.54
CA GLY A 571 -22.46 -18.87 26.64
C GLY A 571 -23.66 -18.06 26.18
N GLN A 572 -23.58 -17.44 25.03
CA GLN A 572 -24.73 -16.75 24.44
C GLN A 572 -25.87 -17.71 24.15
N LEU A 573 -27.08 -17.27 24.42
CA LEU A 573 -28.30 -18.05 24.14
C LEU A 573 -28.54 -18.20 22.63
N VAL A 574 -28.12 -17.22 21.83
CA VAL A 574 -28.32 -17.19 20.39
C VAL A 574 -27.07 -16.63 19.71
N ASP A 575 -26.37 -17.47 18.95
CA ASP A 575 -25.13 -17.14 18.28
C ASP A 575 -25.29 -16.00 17.25
N SER A 576 -26.48 -15.78 16.68
CA SER A 576 -26.73 -14.67 15.74
C SER A 576 -26.60 -13.28 16.37
N TYR A 577 -26.56 -13.17 17.69
CA TYR A 577 -26.28 -11.89 18.36
C TYR A 577 -24.80 -11.50 18.29
N LEU A 578 -23.91 -12.46 17.97
CA LEU A 578 -22.46 -12.24 17.88
C LEU A 578 -21.92 -11.62 19.19
N TRP A 579 -21.45 -10.38 19.11
CA TRP A 579 -20.93 -9.58 20.23
C TRP A 579 -21.98 -8.56 20.78
N HIS A 580 -23.21 -8.61 20.31
CA HIS A 580 -24.29 -7.72 20.75
C HIS A 580 -25.14 -8.41 21.85
N ASN A 581 -24.65 -8.44 23.06
CA ASN A 581 -25.38 -8.94 24.25
C ASN A 581 -25.99 -7.80 25.06
#